data_22fb92678c25f1d89713adb94a967a87
#
_entry.id   22fb92678c25f1d89713adb94a967a87
#
_cell.length_a   1.000
_cell.length_b   1.000
_cell.length_c   1.000
_cell.angle_alpha   90.00
_cell.angle_beta   90.00
_cell.angle_gamma   90.00
#
_symmetry.space_group_name_H-M   'P 1'
#
loop_
_entity.id
_entity.type
_entity.pdbx_description
1 polymer ?
#
loop_
_entity_poly.entity_id
_entity_poly.type
_entity_poly.pdbx_seq_one_letter_code
_entity_poly.pdbx_strand_id
1 'polypeptide(L)'
;NKWPSLKQLYYLVTLHETRHFSDAADRCFVSQSTLSKGIQNLEELIGCPLYEKKDKKSPLVFTQAGELVVKHGRELLAKGQDLVELGSLCQGESMQGQLKLGCIPTIAPFLLCDVVQEVNARFPQLHLLLREDTTTNLLAALNQGELDVLILALPVDIGHMHSKVVGQDPFRMVISRNQADGIRVPIRYDDLPDESVFLLENEHCLTEHAVSACKLTDKEKINPFSATSLHTLVQMVANGLGTTFIPQMAIEHGLLDNQNLVVIDPPGQQAYREIGLVWRPSTSRSETFDQLAEVVSELL
;
A
#
# COMPACT_ATOMS: atom_id res chain seq x y z
N ASN A 1 28.61 -25.61 9.73
CA ASN A 1 27.41 -25.00 9.18
C ASN A 1 27.80 -23.78 8.33
N LYS A 2 27.48 -23.83 7.05
CA LYS A 2 27.73 -22.71 6.13
C LYS A 2 26.44 -21.90 6.01
N TRP A 3 26.32 -20.84 6.85
CA TRP A 3 25.20 -19.90 6.79
C TRP A 3 25.65 -18.58 6.17
N PRO A 4 24.83 -17.91 5.33
CA PRO A 4 25.13 -16.55 4.91
C PRO A 4 25.09 -15.61 6.12
N SER A 5 26.01 -14.65 6.19
CA SER A 5 25.94 -13.61 7.21
C SER A 5 24.93 -12.54 6.82
N LEU A 6 24.26 -11.90 7.79
CA LEU A 6 23.37 -10.76 7.54
C LEU A 6 24.11 -9.64 6.78
N LYS A 7 25.41 -9.46 7.04
CA LYS A 7 26.24 -8.47 6.35
C LYS A 7 26.40 -8.77 4.86
N GLN A 8 26.57 -10.03 4.47
CA GLN A 8 26.64 -10.43 3.06
C GLN A 8 25.28 -10.22 2.35
N LEU A 9 24.19 -10.56 3.03
CA LEU A 9 22.83 -10.32 2.50
C LEU A 9 22.57 -8.82 2.35
N TYR A 10 22.97 -8.00 3.33
CA TYR A 10 22.87 -6.54 3.26
C TYR A 10 23.65 -5.96 2.08
N TYR A 11 24.86 -6.43 1.83
CA TYR A 11 25.65 -6.01 0.66
C TYR A 11 24.97 -6.35 -0.66
N LEU A 12 24.40 -7.56 -0.78
CA LEU A 12 23.72 -7.97 -1.99
C LEU A 12 22.44 -7.16 -2.23
N VAL A 13 21.63 -6.96 -1.19
CA VAL A 13 20.39 -6.16 -1.26
C VAL A 13 20.71 -4.72 -1.65
N THR A 14 21.72 -4.09 -1.02
CA THR A 14 22.13 -2.73 -1.34
C THR A 14 22.67 -2.62 -2.78
N LEU A 15 23.42 -3.63 -3.25
CA LEU A 15 23.87 -3.69 -4.65
C LEU A 15 22.69 -3.83 -5.63
N HIS A 16 21.67 -4.59 -5.25
CA HIS A 16 20.46 -4.73 -6.06
C HIS A 16 19.71 -3.40 -6.19
N GLU A 17 19.65 -2.59 -5.15
CA GLU A 17 18.98 -1.28 -5.14
C GLU A 17 19.74 -0.22 -5.95
N THR A 18 21.06 -0.16 -5.74
CA THR A 18 21.90 0.87 -6.38
C THR A 18 22.30 0.53 -7.81
N ARG A 19 22.35 -0.76 -8.15
CA ARG A 19 22.85 -1.29 -9.44
C ARG A 19 24.30 -0.90 -9.76
N HIS A 20 25.02 -0.31 -8.79
CA HIS A 20 26.41 0.15 -8.93
C HIS A 20 27.23 -0.22 -7.69
N PHE A 21 28.39 -0.85 -7.90
CA PHE A 21 29.27 -1.32 -6.81
C PHE A 21 29.83 -0.17 -5.95
N SER A 22 30.16 0.98 -6.54
CA SER A 22 30.63 2.14 -5.78
C SER A 22 29.56 2.66 -4.85
N ASP A 23 28.36 2.91 -5.39
CA ASP A 23 27.24 3.47 -4.64
C ASP A 23 26.76 2.53 -3.54
N ALA A 24 26.79 1.21 -3.82
CA ALA A 24 26.50 0.20 -2.82
C ALA A 24 27.54 0.19 -1.69
N ALA A 25 28.82 0.33 -2.02
CA ALA A 25 29.91 0.36 -1.05
C ALA A 25 29.81 1.60 -0.15
N ASP A 26 29.53 2.77 -0.75
CA ASP A 26 29.33 4.03 -0.02
C ASP A 26 28.13 3.92 0.93
N ARG A 27 26.98 3.37 0.48
CA ARG A 27 25.81 3.13 1.32
C ARG A 27 26.04 2.13 2.45
N CYS A 28 26.92 1.14 2.21
CA CYS A 28 27.29 0.14 3.23
C CYS A 28 28.45 0.60 4.13
N PHE A 29 28.97 1.79 3.94
CA PHE A 29 30.14 2.35 4.66
C PHE A 29 31.36 1.42 4.63
N VAL A 30 31.66 0.85 3.45
CA VAL A 30 32.81 -0.04 3.24
C VAL A 30 33.53 0.29 1.92
N SER A 31 34.74 -0.26 1.74
CA SER A 31 35.40 -0.19 0.43
C SER A 31 34.70 -1.07 -0.61
N GLN A 32 34.75 -0.67 -1.88
CA GLN A 32 34.19 -1.45 -2.98
C GLN A 32 34.78 -2.86 -3.04
N SER A 33 36.06 -3.02 -2.70
CA SER A 33 36.73 -4.34 -2.65
C SER A 33 36.14 -5.21 -1.53
N THR A 34 35.82 -4.62 -0.37
CA THR A 34 35.18 -5.35 0.76
C THR A 34 33.79 -5.82 0.39
N LEU A 35 32.97 -4.94 -0.23
CA LEU A 35 31.62 -5.28 -0.68
C LEU A 35 31.67 -6.39 -1.76
N SER A 36 32.52 -6.21 -2.78
CA SER A 36 32.68 -7.20 -3.87
C SER A 36 33.12 -8.57 -3.33
N LYS A 37 34.07 -8.60 -2.38
CA LYS A 37 34.54 -9.86 -1.76
C LYS A 37 33.44 -10.49 -0.91
N GLY A 38 32.64 -9.69 -0.20
CA GLY A 38 31.50 -10.17 0.58
C GLY A 38 30.44 -10.85 -0.31
N ILE A 39 30.11 -10.25 -1.45
CA ILE A 39 29.16 -10.82 -2.41
C ILE A 39 29.76 -12.08 -3.10
N GLN A 40 31.03 -12.06 -3.48
CA GLN A 40 31.70 -13.23 -4.04
C GLN A 40 31.67 -14.42 -3.07
N ASN A 41 31.95 -14.21 -1.79
CA ASN A 41 31.83 -15.25 -0.78
C ASN A 41 30.40 -15.78 -0.63
N LEU A 42 29.40 -14.93 -0.84
CA LEU A 42 27.97 -15.33 -0.86
C LEU A 42 27.68 -16.20 -2.10
N GLU A 43 28.16 -15.82 -3.28
CA GLU A 43 28.04 -16.63 -4.51
C GLU A 43 28.68 -18.02 -4.35
N GLU A 44 29.89 -18.07 -3.74
CA GLU A 44 30.57 -19.33 -3.42
C GLU A 44 29.77 -20.20 -2.43
N LEU A 45 29.10 -19.58 -1.46
CA LEU A 45 28.26 -20.27 -0.49
C LEU A 45 26.97 -20.82 -1.11
N ILE A 46 26.30 -20.02 -1.96
CA ILE A 46 25.07 -20.40 -2.66
C ILE A 46 25.36 -21.39 -3.79
N GLY A 47 26.56 -21.34 -4.40
CA GLY A 47 27.02 -22.24 -5.44
C GLY A 47 26.63 -21.80 -6.86
N CYS A 48 26.15 -20.57 -7.05
CA CYS A 48 25.84 -20.00 -8.36
C CYS A 48 26.06 -18.48 -8.41
N PRO A 49 26.28 -17.91 -9.62
CA PRO A 49 26.39 -16.47 -9.78
C PRO A 49 25.04 -15.78 -9.49
N LEU A 50 25.07 -14.67 -8.74
CA LEU A 50 23.88 -13.89 -8.37
C LEU A 50 23.68 -12.70 -9.29
N TYR A 51 24.68 -12.29 -10.06
CA TYR A 51 24.60 -11.22 -11.07
C TYR A 51 25.46 -11.54 -12.27
N GLU A 52 25.13 -10.93 -13.43
CA GLU A 52 25.93 -11.06 -14.65
C GLU A 52 27.08 -10.04 -14.65
N LYS A 53 28.28 -10.50 -14.93
CA LYS A 53 29.43 -9.63 -15.16
C LYS A 53 29.39 -9.12 -16.61
N LYS A 54 28.67 -8.02 -16.85
CA LYS A 54 28.72 -7.29 -18.12
C LYS A 54 29.76 -6.16 -18.05
N ASP A 55 30.07 -5.57 -19.21
CA ASP A 55 31.07 -4.49 -19.32
C ASP A 55 30.79 -3.34 -18.35
N LYS A 56 31.86 -2.67 -17.90
CA LYS A 56 31.82 -1.57 -16.88
C LYS A 56 30.84 -0.44 -17.14
N LYS A 57 30.25 -0.36 -18.33
CA LYS A 57 29.31 0.71 -18.76
C LYS A 57 27.84 0.28 -18.79
N SER A 58 27.54 -1.00 -18.62
CA SER A 58 26.16 -1.52 -18.62
C SER A 58 25.62 -1.62 -17.20
N PRO A 59 24.32 -1.34 -16.97
CA PRO A 59 23.69 -1.55 -15.67
C PRO A 59 23.84 -3.02 -15.24
N LEU A 60 24.04 -3.24 -13.94
CA LEU A 60 24.19 -4.56 -13.36
C LEU A 60 22.86 -5.32 -13.49
N VAL A 61 22.92 -6.52 -14.05
CA VAL A 61 21.76 -7.42 -14.21
C VAL A 61 21.89 -8.57 -13.22
N PHE A 62 20.86 -8.81 -12.43
CA PHE A 62 20.79 -9.94 -11.51
C PHE A 62 20.31 -11.18 -12.25
N THR A 63 20.82 -12.34 -11.85
CA THR A 63 20.34 -13.64 -12.31
C THR A 63 19.01 -13.98 -11.62
N GLN A 64 18.27 -14.96 -12.13
CA GLN A 64 17.07 -15.46 -11.45
C GLN A 64 17.38 -15.93 -10.01
N ALA A 65 18.52 -16.59 -9.80
CA ALA A 65 18.99 -16.95 -8.46
C ALA A 65 19.29 -15.72 -7.61
N GLY A 66 19.90 -14.68 -8.20
CA GLY A 66 20.17 -13.42 -7.53
C GLY A 66 18.92 -12.72 -7.04
N GLU A 67 17.87 -12.63 -7.87
CA GLU A 67 16.57 -12.06 -7.50
C GLU A 67 15.92 -12.82 -6.33
N LEU A 68 15.97 -14.16 -6.34
CA LEU A 68 15.47 -15.00 -5.25
C LEU A 68 16.27 -14.80 -3.95
N VAL A 69 17.60 -14.74 -4.03
CA VAL A 69 18.45 -14.50 -2.85
C VAL A 69 18.26 -13.10 -2.30
N VAL A 70 18.07 -12.08 -3.14
CA VAL A 70 17.71 -10.73 -2.72
C VAL A 70 16.37 -10.73 -1.98
N LYS A 71 15.34 -11.37 -2.53
CA LYS A 71 14.03 -11.49 -1.89
C LYS A 71 14.13 -12.09 -0.48
N HIS A 72 14.71 -13.26 -0.36
CA HIS A 72 14.88 -13.92 0.95
C HIS A 72 15.85 -13.17 1.86
N GLY A 73 16.86 -12.50 1.29
CA GLY A 73 17.80 -11.66 2.02
C GLY A 73 17.10 -10.49 2.71
N ARG A 74 16.17 -9.82 2.03
CA ARG A 74 15.35 -8.75 2.62
C ARG A 74 14.48 -9.25 3.77
N GLU A 75 13.82 -10.40 3.60
CA GLU A 75 13.02 -11.02 4.66
C GLU A 75 13.85 -11.33 5.92
N LEU A 76 15.08 -11.86 5.75
CA LEU A 76 15.98 -12.14 6.87
C LEU A 76 16.53 -10.88 7.53
N LEU A 77 16.83 -9.85 6.75
CA LEU A 77 17.27 -8.55 7.27
C LEU A 77 16.17 -7.86 8.05
N ALA A 78 14.91 -7.91 7.57
CA ALA A 78 13.75 -7.40 8.28
C ALA A 78 13.58 -8.09 9.65
N LYS A 79 13.67 -9.43 9.69
CA LYS A 79 13.64 -10.18 10.96
C LYS A 79 14.82 -9.84 11.89
N GLY A 80 15.99 -9.57 11.30
CA GLY A 80 17.14 -9.08 12.07
C GLY A 80 16.88 -7.71 12.68
N GLN A 81 16.21 -6.83 11.98
CA GLN A 81 15.80 -5.53 12.47
C GLN A 81 14.77 -5.66 13.61
N ASP A 82 13.76 -6.52 13.43
CA ASP A 82 12.76 -6.82 14.47
C ASP A 82 13.44 -7.25 15.79
N LEU A 83 14.55 -8.04 15.72
CA LEU A 83 15.31 -8.45 16.90
C LEU A 83 16.02 -7.28 17.59
N VAL A 84 16.53 -6.31 16.85
CA VAL A 84 17.16 -5.11 17.42
C VAL A 84 16.11 -4.25 18.12
N GLU A 85 14.93 -4.13 17.54
CA GLU A 85 13.81 -3.36 18.07
C GLU A 85 13.23 -3.95 19.37
N LEU A 86 13.36 -5.27 19.60
CA LEU A 86 13.00 -5.88 20.89
C LEU A 86 13.69 -5.21 22.09
N GLY A 87 14.91 -4.71 21.91
CA GLY A 87 15.63 -3.99 22.95
C GLY A 87 14.93 -2.71 23.41
N SER A 88 14.27 -1.99 22.51
CA SER A 88 13.52 -0.76 22.79
C SER A 88 12.22 -1.06 23.54
N LEU A 89 11.55 -2.16 23.19
CA LEU A 89 10.32 -2.60 23.87
C LEU A 89 10.57 -3.02 25.33
N CYS A 90 11.71 -3.63 25.61
CA CYS A 90 12.09 -3.96 27.00
C CYS A 90 12.26 -2.72 27.88
N GLN A 91 12.32 -1.53 27.29
CA GLN A 91 12.44 -0.24 28.00
C GLN A 91 11.08 0.49 28.13
N GLY A 92 9.97 -0.09 27.64
CA GLY A 92 8.63 0.49 27.71
C GLY A 92 8.38 1.64 26.72
N GLU A 93 9.16 1.72 25.68
CA GLU A 93 9.17 2.83 24.71
C GLU A 93 8.44 2.46 23.41
N SER A 94 7.14 2.15 23.47
CA SER A 94 6.36 1.64 22.33
C SER A 94 6.11 2.68 21.24
N MET A 95 5.90 3.97 21.60
CA MET A 95 5.49 5.04 20.68
C MET A 95 6.60 6.05 20.41
N GLN A 96 7.77 5.57 19.94
CA GLN A 96 8.92 6.42 19.60
C GLN A 96 9.75 5.85 18.45
N GLY A 97 10.70 6.68 17.97
CA GLY A 97 11.54 6.36 16.83
C GLY A 97 10.83 6.55 15.48
N GLN A 98 11.25 5.84 14.47
CA GLN A 98 10.65 5.90 13.12
C GLN A 98 9.68 4.76 12.90
N LEU A 99 8.57 5.05 12.23
CA LEU A 99 7.57 4.08 11.78
C LEU A 99 7.25 4.32 10.31
N LYS A 100 7.49 3.31 9.49
CA LYS A 100 7.26 3.36 8.04
C LYS A 100 5.85 2.86 7.73
N LEU A 101 4.96 3.78 7.40
CA LEU A 101 3.55 3.56 7.14
C LEU A 101 3.27 3.60 5.65
N GLY A 102 2.70 2.52 5.10
CA GLY A 102 2.18 2.46 3.74
C GLY A 102 0.67 2.68 3.72
N CYS A 103 0.16 3.37 2.68
CA CYS A 103 -1.27 3.59 2.49
C CYS A 103 -1.64 3.55 1.01
N ILE A 104 -2.83 3.03 0.70
CA ILE A 104 -3.32 2.99 -0.69
C ILE A 104 -3.83 4.36 -1.17
N PRO A 105 -3.76 4.65 -2.49
CA PRO A 105 -4.11 5.97 -3.06
C PRO A 105 -5.57 6.38 -2.85
N THR A 106 -6.46 5.44 -2.57
CA THR A 106 -7.88 5.74 -2.33
C THR A 106 -8.21 6.04 -0.86
N ILE A 107 -7.20 6.02 0.02
CA ILE A 107 -7.30 6.39 1.44
C ILE A 107 -6.31 7.53 1.76
N ALA A 108 -5.09 7.43 1.25
CA ALA A 108 -3.98 8.31 1.62
C ALA A 108 -4.31 9.82 1.57
N PRO A 109 -4.90 10.38 0.49
CA PRO A 109 -5.18 11.81 0.40
C PRO A 109 -6.21 12.31 1.44
N PHE A 110 -7.04 11.42 1.97
CA PHE A 110 -8.20 11.75 2.80
C PHE A 110 -7.96 11.48 4.30
N LEU A 111 -6.98 10.66 4.65
CA LEU A 111 -6.77 10.20 6.02
C LEU A 111 -5.36 10.51 6.57
N LEU A 112 -4.31 10.42 5.72
CA LEU A 112 -2.94 10.47 6.24
C LEU A 112 -2.56 11.79 6.90
N CYS A 113 -3.09 12.92 6.42
CA CYS A 113 -2.80 14.23 7.04
C CYS A 113 -3.29 14.27 8.49
N ASP A 114 -4.51 13.80 8.74
CA ASP A 114 -5.10 13.79 10.07
C ASP A 114 -4.40 12.78 10.98
N VAL A 115 -4.05 11.60 10.45
CA VAL A 115 -3.25 10.60 11.18
C VAL A 115 -1.90 11.19 11.61
N VAL A 116 -1.19 11.89 10.72
CA VAL A 116 0.10 12.51 11.05
C VAL A 116 -0.06 13.58 12.11
N GLN A 117 -1.07 14.42 12.00
CA GLN A 117 -1.33 15.49 12.98
C GLN A 117 -1.63 14.90 14.36
N GLU A 118 -2.51 13.90 14.43
CA GLU A 118 -2.91 13.28 15.69
C GLU A 118 -1.77 12.48 16.33
N VAL A 119 -1.00 11.73 15.52
CA VAL A 119 0.19 11.02 16.00
C VAL A 119 1.24 11.99 16.53
N ASN A 120 1.53 13.08 15.83
CA ASN A 120 2.49 14.09 16.31
C ASN A 120 2.03 14.77 17.61
N ALA A 121 0.70 14.98 17.77
CA ALA A 121 0.14 15.58 18.98
C ALA A 121 0.22 14.64 20.19
N ARG A 122 -0.13 13.34 20.00
CA ARG A 122 -0.16 12.35 21.10
C ARG A 122 1.20 11.73 21.37
N PHE A 123 2.00 11.52 20.32
CA PHE A 123 3.27 10.77 20.37
C PHE A 123 4.41 11.54 19.70
N PRO A 124 4.87 12.66 20.26
CA PRO A 124 5.83 13.57 19.65
C PRO A 124 7.21 12.93 19.37
N GLN A 125 7.50 11.77 19.94
CA GLN A 125 8.73 11.02 19.71
C GLN A 125 8.62 9.98 18.60
N LEU A 126 7.41 9.76 18.04
CA LEU A 126 7.17 8.85 16.91
C LEU A 126 7.16 9.64 15.59
N HIS A 127 8.07 9.30 14.70
CA HIS A 127 8.19 9.93 13.39
C HIS A 127 7.66 9.01 12.28
N LEU A 128 6.55 9.39 11.65
CA LEU A 128 5.98 8.63 10.54
C LEU A 128 6.72 8.93 9.25
N LEU A 129 7.15 7.87 8.56
CA LEU A 129 7.64 7.91 7.19
C LEU A 129 6.58 7.30 6.28
N LEU A 130 5.98 8.12 5.41
CA LEU A 130 4.81 7.74 4.62
C LEU A 130 5.20 7.27 3.22
N ARG A 131 4.52 6.23 2.73
CA ARG A 131 4.58 5.77 1.35
C ARG A 131 3.17 5.49 0.84
N GLU A 132 2.84 6.07 -0.32
CA GLU A 132 1.63 5.76 -1.07
C GLU A 132 1.99 4.84 -2.24
N ASP A 133 1.25 3.73 -2.38
CA ASP A 133 1.46 2.77 -3.47
C ASP A 133 0.23 1.85 -3.60
N THR A 134 0.20 1.01 -4.65
CA THR A 134 -0.85 -0.01 -4.81
C THR A 134 -0.78 -1.07 -3.71
N THR A 135 -1.88 -1.76 -3.45
CA THR A 135 -1.96 -2.83 -2.44
C THR A 135 -0.88 -3.89 -2.64
N THR A 136 -0.68 -4.33 -3.87
CA THR A 136 0.34 -5.35 -4.21
C THR A 136 1.75 -4.90 -3.85
N ASN A 137 2.11 -3.67 -4.22
CA ASN A 137 3.43 -3.11 -3.94
C ASN A 137 3.64 -2.89 -2.44
N LEU A 138 2.61 -2.41 -1.73
CA LEU A 138 2.67 -2.20 -0.29
C LEU A 138 2.84 -3.52 0.48
N LEU A 139 2.09 -4.57 0.12
CA LEU A 139 2.23 -5.89 0.72
C LEU A 139 3.61 -6.50 0.44
N ALA A 140 4.15 -6.30 -0.75
CA ALA A 140 5.51 -6.73 -1.08
C ALA A 140 6.55 -5.97 -0.24
N ALA A 141 6.43 -4.65 -0.10
CA ALA A 141 7.30 -3.81 0.71
C ALA A 141 7.22 -4.16 2.21
N LEU A 142 6.01 -4.43 2.72
CA LEU A 142 5.80 -4.90 4.08
C LEU A 142 6.51 -6.24 4.34
N ASN A 143 6.34 -7.21 3.44
CA ASN A 143 6.98 -8.52 3.54
C ASN A 143 8.52 -8.42 3.49
N GLN A 144 9.05 -7.46 2.74
CA GLN A 144 10.49 -7.21 2.61
C GLN A 144 11.08 -6.36 3.75
N GLY A 145 10.25 -5.89 4.70
CA GLY A 145 10.68 -5.03 5.81
C GLY A 145 10.99 -3.58 5.40
N GLU A 146 10.60 -3.17 4.19
CA GLU A 146 10.70 -1.77 3.75
C GLU A 146 9.63 -0.90 4.42
N LEU A 147 8.50 -1.50 4.81
CA LEU A 147 7.41 -0.89 5.58
C LEU A 147 7.15 -1.69 6.85
N ASP A 148 6.60 -1.04 7.86
CA ASP A 148 6.31 -1.62 9.16
C ASP A 148 4.82 -1.95 9.32
N VAL A 149 3.96 -1.06 8.83
CA VAL A 149 2.51 -1.17 8.90
C VAL A 149 1.85 -0.56 7.66
N LEU A 150 0.69 -1.07 7.28
CA LEU A 150 -0.10 -0.56 6.15
C LEU A 150 -1.49 -0.15 6.62
N ILE A 151 -2.07 0.87 5.96
CA ILE A 151 -3.50 1.16 6.00
C ILE A 151 -4.07 0.73 4.64
N LEU A 152 -4.95 -0.27 4.66
CA LEU A 152 -5.55 -0.88 3.48
C LEU A 152 -7.07 -0.96 3.59
N ALA A 153 -7.71 -1.13 2.44
CA ALA A 153 -9.11 -1.56 2.39
C ALA A 153 -9.17 -3.10 2.40
N LEU A 154 -10.06 -3.65 3.21
CA LEU A 154 -10.29 -5.09 3.39
C LEU A 154 -11.70 -5.47 2.89
N PRO A 155 -11.93 -6.75 2.53
CA PRO A 155 -10.96 -7.84 2.49
C PRO A 155 -10.02 -7.78 1.29
N VAL A 156 -8.78 -8.18 1.48
CA VAL A 156 -7.77 -8.42 0.45
C VAL A 156 -6.89 -9.57 0.89
N ASP A 157 -6.30 -10.31 -0.04
CA ASP A 157 -5.36 -11.38 0.30
C ASP A 157 -4.07 -10.79 0.89
N ILE A 158 -3.94 -10.86 2.20
CA ILE A 158 -2.77 -10.40 2.97
C ILE A 158 -1.78 -11.54 3.28
N GLY A 159 -2.03 -12.76 2.78
CA GLY A 159 -1.21 -13.93 3.07
C GLY A 159 -1.14 -14.25 4.56
N HIS A 160 0.08 -14.26 5.11
CA HIS A 160 0.34 -14.58 6.52
C HIS A 160 0.42 -13.34 7.45
N MET A 161 0.11 -12.15 6.94
CA MET A 161 0.15 -10.92 7.73
C MET A 161 -1.01 -10.87 8.75
N HIS A 162 -0.79 -10.13 9.84
CA HIS A 162 -1.86 -9.77 10.75
C HIS A 162 -2.64 -8.57 10.24
N SER A 163 -3.94 -8.53 10.54
CA SER A 163 -4.77 -7.36 10.26
C SER A 163 -5.68 -7.04 11.43
N LYS A 164 -6.00 -5.76 11.59
CA LYS A 164 -6.99 -5.23 12.54
C LYS A 164 -7.88 -4.25 11.82
N VAL A 165 -9.17 -4.57 11.73
CA VAL A 165 -10.18 -3.64 11.18
C VAL A 165 -10.35 -2.50 12.17
N VAL A 166 -10.37 -1.26 11.68
CA VAL A 166 -10.46 -0.03 12.47
C VAL A 166 -11.72 0.78 12.17
N GLY A 167 -12.36 0.53 11.03
CA GLY A 167 -13.62 1.20 10.69
C GLY A 167 -14.20 0.72 9.37
N GLN A 168 -15.31 1.35 8.99
CA GLN A 168 -16.01 1.10 7.72
C GLN A 168 -16.12 2.42 6.96
N ASP A 169 -15.93 2.35 5.66
CA ASP A 169 -16.05 3.47 4.74
C ASP A 169 -17.12 3.14 3.68
N PRO A 170 -18.32 3.71 3.82
CA PRO A 170 -19.43 3.45 2.91
C PRO A 170 -19.15 3.93 1.49
N PHE A 171 -19.67 3.22 0.50
CA PHE A 171 -19.71 3.70 -0.88
C PHE A 171 -20.94 4.57 -1.13
N ARG A 172 -20.75 5.62 -1.90
CA ARG A 172 -21.80 6.46 -2.44
C ARG A 172 -21.77 6.45 -3.95
N MET A 173 -22.94 6.41 -4.55
CA MET A 173 -23.06 6.56 -6.01
C MET A 173 -23.04 8.05 -6.35
N VAL A 174 -22.28 8.42 -7.37
CA VAL A 174 -22.12 9.81 -7.80
C VAL A 174 -22.52 9.93 -9.28
N ILE A 175 -23.33 10.92 -9.60
CA ILE A 175 -23.85 11.19 -10.93
C ILE A 175 -23.86 12.70 -11.20
N SER A 176 -23.80 13.10 -12.47
CA SER A 176 -23.95 14.53 -12.79
C SER A 176 -25.39 15.02 -12.50
N ARG A 177 -25.50 16.26 -12.05
CA ARG A 177 -26.80 16.88 -11.76
C ARG A 177 -27.73 16.86 -12.98
N ASN A 178 -27.20 17.09 -14.16
CA ASN A 178 -27.99 17.08 -15.40
C ASN A 178 -28.61 15.71 -15.71
N GLN A 179 -27.96 14.62 -15.29
CA GLN A 179 -28.47 13.26 -15.47
C GLN A 179 -29.40 12.86 -14.31
N ALA A 180 -29.23 13.44 -13.14
CA ALA A 180 -30.04 13.13 -11.96
C ALA A 180 -31.53 13.52 -12.14
N ASP A 181 -31.84 14.57 -12.89
CA ASP A 181 -33.19 15.06 -13.11
C ASP A 181 -34.10 14.04 -13.85
N GLY A 182 -33.53 13.06 -14.52
CA GLY A 182 -34.25 11.97 -15.22
C GLY A 182 -34.32 10.64 -14.45
N ILE A 183 -33.69 10.54 -13.29
CA ILE A 183 -33.54 9.27 -12.59
C ILE A 183 -34.60 9.12 -11.49
N ARG A 184 -35.27 7.96 -11.47
CA ARG A 184 -36.21 7.60 -10.40
C ARG A 184 -35.41 7.10 -9.18
N VAL A 185 -35.71 7.64 -8.00
CA VAL A 185 -35.14 7.17 -6.74
C VAL A 185 -36.15 6.22 -6.06
N PRO A 186 -35.76 5.05 -5.54
CA PRO A 186 -34.39 4.49 -5.51
C PRO A 186 -33.94 3.98 -6.88
N ILE A 187 -32.67 4.20 -7.19
CA ILE A 187 -32.04 3.70 -8.43
C ILE A 187 -31.86 2.18 -8.33
N ARG A 188 -32.12 1.49 -9.45
CA ARG A 188 -31.77 0.08 -9.62
C ARG A 188 -30.60 -0.01 -10.59
N TYR A 189 -29.68 -0.96 -10.39
CA TYR A 189 -28.57 -1.17 -11.32
C TYR A 189 -29.05 -1.53 -12.73
N ASP A 190 -30.14 -2.29 -12.83
CA ASP A 190 -30.75 -2.67 -14.09
C ASP A 190 -31.23 -1.45 -14.91
N ASP A 191 -31.55 -0.34 -14.22
CA ASP A 191 -32.05 0.88 -14.88
C ASP A 191 -30.91 1.77 -15.41
N LEU A 192 -29.63 1.44 -15.07
CA LEU A 192 -28.47 2.16 -15.59
C LEU A 192 -28.24 1.80 -17.07
N PRO A 193 -27.83 2.76 -17.91
CA PRO A 193 -27.40 2.46 -19.28
C PRO A 193 -26.20 1.50 -19.29
N ASP A 194 -26.06 0.76 -20.39
CA ASP A 194 -24.87 -0.07 -20.58
C ASP A 194 -23.62 0.81 -20.68
N GLU A 195 -22.48 0.28 -20.22
CA GLU A 195 -21.19 0.97 -20.20
C GLU A 195 -21.20 2.34 -19.50
N SER A 196 -22.17 2.58 -18.58
CA SER A 196 -22.31 3.87 -17.90
C SER A 196 -21.61 3.95 -16.54
N VAL A 197 -21.16 2.82 -15.98
CA VAL A 197 -20.48 2.76 -14.69
C VAL A 197 -18.97 2.79 -14.89
N PHE A 198 -18.34 3.87 -14.48
CA PHE A 198 -16.88 4.04 -14.53
C PHE A 198 -16.24 3.60 -13.21
N LEU A 199 -15.14 2.86 -13.30
CA LEU A 199 -14.39 2.36 -12.15
C LEU A 199 -12.90 2.69 -12.28
N LEU A 200 -12.15 2.48 -11.21
CA LEU A 200 -10.70 2.55 -11.25
C LEU A 200 -10.11 1.31 -11.93
N GLU A 201 -8.85 1.39 -12.34
CA GLU A 201 -8.10 0.22 -12.82
C GLU A 201 -8.05 -0.90 -11.77
N ASN A 202 -7.94 -2.15 -12.24
CA ASN A 202 -7.95 -3.34 -11.37
C ASN A 202 -6.78 -3.41 -10.38
N GLU A 203 -5.74 -2.60 -10.57
CA GLU A 203 -4.65 -2.46 -9.59
C GLU A 203 -5.10 -1.80 -8.28
N HIS A 204 -6.25 -1.11 -8.30
CA HIS A 204 -6.88 -0.54 -7.12
C HIS A 204 -7.95 -1.48 -6.56
N CYS A 205 -7.75 -1.97 -5.35
CA CYS A 205 -8.71 -2.81 -4.64
C CYS A 205 -10.11 -2.16 -4.51
N LEU A 206 -10.22 -0.85 -4.71
CA LEU A 206 -11.49 -0.12 -4.68
C LEU A 206 -12.49 -0.66 -5.70
N THR A 207 -12.05 -1.03 -6.90
CA THR A 207 -12.90 -1.59 -7.95
C THR A 207 -13.52 -2.92 -7.52
N GLU A 208 -12.72 -3.83 -6.99
CA GLU A 208 -13.20 -5.12 -6.48
C GLU A 208 -14.18 -4.93 -5.31
N HIS A 209 -13.85 -4.02 -4.38
CA HIS A 209 -14.73 -3.71 -3.26
C HIS A 209 -16.03 -3.06 -3.72
N ALA A 210 -16.01 -2.09 -4.65
CA ALA A 210 -17.20 -1.47 -5.17
C ALA A 210 -18.09 -2.48 -5.92
N VAL A 211 -17.51 -3.30 -6.80
CA VAL A 211 -18.23 -4.35 -7.53
C VAL A 211 -18.87 -5.36 -6.57
N SER A 212 -18.11 -5.83 -5.57
CA SER A 212 -18.59 -6.80 -4.60
C SER A 212 -19.64 -6.21 -3.65
N ALA A 213 -19.34 -5.09 -3.03
CA ALA A 213 -20.20 -4.45 -2.04
C ALA A 213 -21.50 -3.91 -2.66
N CYS A 214 -21.40 -3.31 -3.85
CA CYS A 214 -22.55 -2.81 -4.58
C CYS A 214 -23.28 -3.90 -5.40
N LYS A 215 -22.80 -5.15 -5.39
CA LYS A 215 -23.38 -6.28 -6.14
C LYS A 215 -23.57 -5.97 -7.63
N LEU A 216 -22.57 -5.36 -8.24
CA LEU A 216 -22.55 -5.08 -9.68
C LEU A 216 -22.34 -6.40 -10.45
N THR A 217 -23.41 -7.18 -10.59
CA THR A 217 -23.35 -8.49 -11.24
C THR A 217 -23.38 -8.40 -12.76
N ASP A 218 -23.96 -7.33 -13.29
CA ASP A 218 -24.07 -7.09 -14.72
C ASP A 218 -22.84 -6.34 -15.24
N LYS A 219 -21.95 -7.08 -15.90
CA LYS A 219 -20.73 -6.53 -16.48
C LYS A 219 -20.97 -5.60 -17.66
N GLU A 220 -22.14 -5.69 -18.31
CA GLU A 220 -22.50 -4.82 -19.45
C GLU A 220 -22.68 -3.37 -19.00
N LYS A 221 -23.01 -3.14 -17.74
CA LYS A 221 -23.12 -1.79 -17.15
C LYS A 221 -21.77 -1.11 -16.91
N ILE A 222 -20.69 -1.89 -16.78
CA ILE A 222 -19.36 -1.38 -16.49
C ILE A 222 -18.70 -0.89 -17.79
N ASN A 223 -18.25 0.36 -17.79
CA ASN A 223 -17.51 0.91 -18.92
C ASN A 223 -16.14 0.24 -19.04
N PRO A 224 -15.69 -0.16 -20.24
CA PRO A 224 -14.38 -0.75 -20.44
C PRO A 224 -13.22 0.22 -20.18
N PHE A 225 -13.47 1.53 -20.16
CA PHE A 225 -12.49 2.52 -19.73
C PHE A 225 -12.38 2.53 -18.22
N SER A 226 -11.16 2.46 -17.72
CA SER A 226 -10.84 2.59 -16.30
C SER A 226 -9.92 3.78 -16.04
N ALA A 227 -10.13 4.47 -14.94
CA ALA A 227 -9.31 5.60 -14.53
C ALA A 227 -8.23 5.18 -13.52
N THR A 228 -7.14 5.92 -13.47
CA THR A 228 -6.04 5.69 -12.53
C THR A 228 -6.24 6.43 -11.19
N SER A 229 -7.19 7.36 -11.11
CA SER A 229 -7.44 8.13 -9.88
C SER A 229 -8.91 8.48 -9.68
N LEU A 230 -9.30 8.66 -8.40
CA LEU A 230 -10.64 9.14 -8.03
C LEU A 230 -10.95 10.51 -8.62
N HIS A 231 -9.97 11.41 -8.69
CA HIS A 231 -10.16 12.72 -9.30
C HIS A 231 -10.54 12.63 -10.79
N THR A 232 -9.91 11.74 -11.55
CA THR A 232 -10.26 11.50 -12.95
C THR A 232 -11.69 10.99 -13.07
N LEU A 233 -12.10 10.02 -12.24
CA LEU A 233 -13.48 9.52 -12.22
C LEU A 233 -14.48 10.62 -11.94
N VAL A 234 -14.22 11.47 -10.94
CA VAL A 234 -15.09 12.59 -10.57
C VAL A 234 -15.24 13.56 -11.75
N GLN A 235 -14.14 13.93 -12.43
CA GLN A 235 -14.21 14.82 -13.60
C GLN A 235 -15.00 14.21 -14.76
N MET A 236 -14.87 12.93 -15.02
CA MET A 236 -15.62 12.24 -16.07
C MET A 236 -17.13 12.28 -15.77
N VAL A 237 -17.51 11.95 -14.53
CA VAL A 237 -18.92 11.95 -14.10
C VAL A 237 -19.48 13.38 -14.09
N ALA A 238 -18.71 14.38 -13.64
CA ALA A 238 -19.13 15.78 -13.65
C ALA A 238 -19.44 16.29 -15.08
N ASN A 239 -18.75 15.75 -16.08
CA ASN A 239 -19.00 16.05 -17.50
C ASN A 239 -20.11 15.17 -18.13
N GLY A 240 -20.84 14.40 -17.32
CA GLY A 240 -22.00 13.64 -17.77
C GLY A 240 -21.69 12.36 -18.54
N LEU A 241 -20.48 11.80 -18.40
CA LEU A 241 -20.09 10.56 -19.09
C LEU A 241 -20.75 9.31 -18.49
N GLY A 242 -21.25 9.39 -17.24
CA GLY A 242 -21.88 8.26 -16.56
C GLY A 242 -21.93 8.43 -15.05
N THR A 243 -21.74 7.34 -14.33
CA THR A 243 -21.78 7.27 -12.87
C THR A 243 -20.55 6.53 -12.32
N THR A 244 -20.29 6.72 -11.04
CA THR A 244 -19.23 5.97 -10.32
C THR A 244 -19.58 5.78 -8.84
N PHE A 245 -18.78 4.97 -8.15
CA PHE A 245 -18.89 4.77 -6.71
C PHE A 245 -17.68 5.41 -6.01
N ILE A 246 -17.95 6.32 -5.09
CA ILE A 246 -16.94 7.06 -4.34
C ILE A 246 -17.05 6.70 -2.86
N PRO A 247 -15.93 6.43 -2.17
CA PRO A 247 -15.91 6.26 -0.74
C PRO A 247 -16.40 7.50 0.00
N GLN A 248 -17.18 7.33 1.07
CA GLN A 248 -17.73 8.41 1.88
C GLN A 248 -16.60 9.32 2.43
N MET A 249 -15.51 8.72 2.88
CA MET A 249 -14.32 9.43 3.34
C MET A 249 -13.82 10.46 2.32
N ALA A 250 -13.76 10.09 1.04
CA ALA A 250 -13.29 11.00 0.00
C ALA A 250 -14.27 12.17 -0.24
N ILE A 251 -15.58 11.93 -0.08
CA ILE A 251 -16.60 12.95 -0.20
C ILE A 251 -16.51 13.96 0.96
N GLU A 252 -16.36 13.48 2.18
CA GLU A 252 -16.23 14.30 3.40
C GLU A 252 -14.98 15.16 3.40
N HIS A 253 -13.92 14.71 2.71
CA HIS A 253 -12.68 15.48 2.52
C HIS A 253 -12.65 16.30 1.22
N GLY A 254 -13.84 16.64 0.69
CA GLY A 254 -13.99 17.64 -0.36
C GLY A 254 -13.68 17.17 -1.79
N LEU A 255 -13.59 15.86 -2.06
CA LEU A 255 -13.33 15.35 -3.41
C LEU A 255 -14.36 15.86 -4.45
N LEU A 256 -15.60 16.11 -4.01
CA LEU A 256 -16.70 16.56 -4.87
C LEU A 256 -16.94 18.06 -4.82
N ASP A 257 -16.14 18.82 -4.08
CA ASP A 257 -16.32 20.25 -3.90
C ASP A 257 -16.28 21.01 -5.23
N ASN A 258 -17.20 21.95 -5.40
CA ASN A 258 -17.35 22.76 -6.61
C ASN A 258 -17.64 21.97 -7.88
N GLN A 259 -18.06 20.71 -7.78
CA GLN A 259 -18.50 19.89 -8.92
C GLN A 259 -20.02 19.90 -9.07
N ASN A 260 -20.49 19.82 -10.31
CA ASN A 260 -21.93 19.73 -10.59
C ASN A 260 -22.43 18.28 -10.47
N LEU A 261 -22.34 17.75 -9.25
CA LEU A 261 -22.62 16.34 -8.94
C LEU A 261 -23.74 16.21 -7.91
N VAL A 262 -24.36 15.02 -7.92
CA VAL A 262 -25.33 14.56 -6.94
C VAL A 262 -24.83 13.25 -6.35
N VAL A 263 -24.87 13.15 -5.02
CA VAL A 263 -24.55 11.95 -4.27
C VAL A 263 -25.84 11.23 -3.93
N ILE A 264 -25.87 9.93 -4.21
CA ILE A 264 -27.04 9.07 -4.03
C ILE A 264 -26.62 7.81 -3.30
N ASP A 265 -27.52 7.26 -2.48
CA ASP A 265 -27.26 5.96 -1.88
C ASP A 265 -27.26 4.86 -2.96
N PRO A 266 -26.27 3.95 -2.94
CA PRO A 266 -26.23 2.85 -3.89
C PRO A 266 -27.46 1.94 -3.71
N PRO A 267 -27.95 1.29 -4.80
CA PRO A 267 -29.09 0.40 -4.71
C PRO A 267 -28.83 -0.78 -3.76
N GLY A 268 -29.78 -1.09 -2.88
CA GLY A 268 -29.75 -2.24 -2.00
C GLY A 268 -29.29 -1.93 -0.57
N GLN A 269 -28.58 -2.87 0.07
CA GLN A 269 -28.01 -2.66 1.40
C GLN A 269 -26.82 -1.70 1.32
N GLN A 270 -26.54 -1.00 2.41
CA GLN A 270 -25.41 -0.09 2.52
C GLN A 270 -24.11 -0.82 2.17
N ALA A 271 -23.52 -0.46 1.06
CA ALA A 271 -22.26 -1.01 0.59
C ALA A 271 -21.10 -0.26 1.24
N TYR A 272 -20.11 -0.96 1.79
CA TYR A 272 -18.93 -0.36 2.42
C TYR A 272 -17.70 -1.23 2.17
N ARG A 273 -16.52 -0.64 2.35
CA ARG A 273 -15.25 -1.33 2.54
C ARG A 273 -14.82 -1.24 4.00
N GLU A 274 -14.10 -2.21 4.49
CA GLU A 274 -13.47 -2.12 5.80
C GLU A 274 -12.10 -1.45 5.65
N ILE A 275 -11.77 -0.56 6.57
CA ILE A 275 -10.42 0.01 6.67
C ILE A 275 -9.69 -0.75 7.76
N GLY A 276 -8.48 -1.20 7.47
CA GLY A 276 -7.69 -1.97 8.42
C GLY A 276 -6.21 -1.66 8.38
N LEU A 277 -5.56 -1.87 9.53
CA LEU A 277 -4.12 -1.91 9.63
C LEU A 277 -3.64 -3.34 9.35
N VAL A 278 -2.50 -3.44 8.64
CA VAL A 278 -1.87 -4.73 8.30
C VAL A 278 -0.38 -4.66 8.62
N TRP A 279 0.15 -5.70 9.29
CA TRP A 279 1.56 -5.78 9.69
C TRP A 279 2.09 -7.22 9.72
N ARG A 280 3.42 -7.37 9.81
CA ARG A 280 4.06 -8.69 9.88
C ARG A 280 3.82 -9.35 11.24
N PRO A 281 3.56 -10.68 11.29
CA PRO A 281 3.41 -11.41 12.56
C PRO A 281 4.68 -11.47 13.39
N SER A 282 5.85 -11.24 12.78
CA SER A 282 7.15 -11.26 13.47
C SER A 282 7.48 -9.94 14.17
N THR A 283 6.65 -8.91 14.03
CA THR A 283 6.93 -7.60 14.62
C THR A 283 6.93 -7.64 16.14
N SER A 284 7.88 -6.92 16.72
CA SER A 284 7.90 -6.64 18.15
C SER A 284 7.03 -5.43 18.53
N ARG A 285 6.52 -4.66 17.56
CA ARG A 285 5.82 -3.38 17.73
C ARG A 285 4.29 -3.52 17.70
N SER A 286 3.73 -4.68 18.08
CA SER A 286 2.28 -4.91 18.06
C SER A 286 1.51 -3.87 18.88
N GLU A 287 2.03 -3.47 20.06
CA GLU A 287 1.43 -2.44 20.90
C GLU A 287 1.41 -1.06 20.21
N THR A 288 2.49 -0.69 19.49
CA THR A 288 2.53 0.52 18.65
C THR A 288 1.41 0.51 17.61
N PHE A 289 1.20 -0.65 16.95
CA PHE A 289 0.17 -0.77 15.93
C PHE A 289 -1.24 -0.77 16.50
N ASP A 290 -1.42 -1.31 17.71
CA ASP A 290 -2.70 -1.24 18.42
C ASP A 290 -3.07 0.21 18.77
N GLN A 291 -2.11 1.01 19.27
CA GLN A 291 -2.31 2.42 19.55
C GLN A 291 -2.53 3.25 18.28
N LEU A 292 -1.80 2.96 17.19
CA LEU A 292 -2.03 3.58 15.89
C LEU A 292 -3.43 3.23 15.35
N ALA A 293 -3.88 1.99 15.56
CA ALA A 293 -5.22 1.55 15.16
C ALA A 293 -6.32 2.32 15.89
N GLU A 294 -6.14 2.65 17.18
CA GLU A 294 -7.05 3.50 17.94
C GLU A 294 -7.11 4.90 17.34
N VAL A 295 -5.94 5.51 17.05
CA VAL A 295 -5.88 6.84 16.40
C VAL A 295 -6.62 6.82 15.05
N VAL A 296 -6.37 5.84 14.21
CA VAL A 296 -7.03 5.72 12.89
C VAL A 296 -8.53 5.51 13.05
N SER A 297 -8.96 4.70 14.02
CA SER A 297 -10.39 4.44 14.28
C SER A 297 -11.15 5.66 14.77
N GLU A 298 -10.50 6.58 15.48
CA GLU A 298 -11.11 7.82 15.95
C GLU A 298 -11.28 8.87 14.83
N LEU A 299 -10.52 8.71 13.73
CA LEU A 299 -10.53 9.62 12.59
C LEU A 299 -11.45 9.16 11.44
N LEU A 300 -12.01 7.94 11.54
CA LEU A 300 -12.97 7.36 10.59
C LEU A 300 -14.41 7.62 11.00
#